data_7bc57925a44c61635ec12c6c89c84b62
#
_entry.id   7bc57925a44c61635ec12c6c89c84b62
#
_cell.length_a   1.000
_cell.length_b   1.000
_cell.length_c   1.000
_cell.angle_alpha   90.00
_cell.angle_beta   90.00
_cell.angle_gamma   90.00
#
_symmetry.space_group_name_H-M   'P 1'
#
loop_
_entity.id
_entity.type
_entity.pdbx_description
1 polymer ?
#
loop_
_entity_poly.entity_id
_entity_poly.type
_entity_poly.pdbx_seq_one_letter_code
_entity_poly.pdbx_strand_id
1 'polypeptide(L)'
;MFGQVKKVRFKVTTRFKSLEGQSNATGIRFINNKVLWKKLILNPIIDWNNPVLVHGVNSPVKYCRIIWRNLNGKRRWFVQLINEELPYQKPTNYVTQGIVGLDVNISNVAFVADNKAGLLPFAEKVPTFEREIKALQRKMQRSQRMHNPDNFEADFDKKVGNRIVRKKGKVKKGKKQWIKTRNYRAHAAKKAELERRKAAYAKSQNRKLVNEILRHGNQIKTEKVS
;
A
#
# COMPACT_ATOMS: atom_id res chain seq x y z
N MET A 1 -7.48 3.40 31.52
CA MET A 1 -8.93 3.13 31.27
C MET A 1 -9.08 2.54 29.89
N PHE A 2 -9.46 1.29 29.76
CA PHE A 2 -9.78 0.71 28.46
C PHE A 2 -11.14 1.25 28.02
N GLY A 3 -11.17 1.99 26.90
CA GLY A 3 -12.41 2.52 26.35
C GLY A 3 -13.37 1.39 26.01
N GLN A 4 -14.53 1.37 26.64
CA GLN A 4 -15.56 0.40 26.34
C GLN A 4 -16.06 0.57 24.92
N VAL A 5 -15.83 -0.43 24.08
CA VAL A 5 -16.35 -0.46 22.70
C VAL A 5 -17.86 -0.71 22.81
N LYS A 6 -18.67 0.30 22.53
CA LYS A 6 -20.14 0.23 22.57
C LYS A 6 -20.75 -0.84 21.65
N LYS A 7 -20.05 -1.29 20.62
CA LYS A 7 -20.51 -2.32 19.68
C LYS A 7 -19.36 -3.00 18.96
N VAL A 8 -19.32 -4.32 18.99
CA VAL A 8 -18.40 -5.13 18.18
C VAL A 8 -18.79 -5.00 16.71
N ARG A 9 -17.83 -4.61 15.87
CA ARG A 9 -18.03 -4.50 14.42
C ARG A 9 -17.29 -5.63 13.72
N PHE A 10 -18.02 -6.56 13.14
CA PHE A 10 -17.45 -7.64 12.32
C PHE A 10 -17.12 -7.13 10.93
N LYS A 11 -15.99 -7.60 10.37
CA LYS A 11 -15.67 -7.36 8.98
C LYS A 11 -16.65 -8.14 8.09
N VAL A 12 -17.27 -7.45 7.14
CA VAL A 12 -18.07 -8.12 6.11
C VAL A 12 -17.17 -8.89 5.15
N THR A 13 -17.64 -10.01 4.61
CA THR A 13 -16.90 -10.95 3.75
C THR A 13 -16.19 -10.23 2.58
N THR A 14 -16.82 -9.21 1.99
CA THR A 14 -16.24 -8.43 0.88
C THR A 14 -15.04 -7.56 1.28
N ARG A 15 -14.87 -7.28 2.58
CA ARG A 15 -13.75 -6.49 3.13
C ARG A 15 -12.64 -7.37 3.71
N PHE A 16 -12.84 -8.68 3.74
CA PHE A 16 -11.87 -9.63 4.25
C PHE A 16 -10.82 -9.90 3.18
N LYS A 17 -9.59 -9.43 3.39
CA LYS A 17 -8.49 -9.54 2.42
C LYS A 17 -7.38 -10.48 2.86
N SER A 18 -7.42 -10.96 4.08
CA SER A 18 -6.40 -11.83 4.66
C SER A 18 -7.02 -12.81 5.64
N LEU A 19 -6.51 -14.02 5.63
CA LEU A 19 -6.77 -15.06 6.62
C LEU A 19 -5.42 -15.49 7.20
N GLU A 20 -5.31 -15.46 8.53
CA GLU A 20 -4.05 -15.66 9.26
C GLU A 20 -4.17 -16.91 10.12
N GLY A 21 -3.13 -17.73 10.10
CA GLY A 21 -2.96 -18.85 11.03
C GLY A 21 -2.47 -18.32 12.39
N GLN A 22 -2.85 -18.96 13.46
CA GLN A 22 -2.40 -18.62 14.80
C GLN A 22 -0.92 -19.00 15.01
N SER A 23 -0.55 -20.18 14.52
CA SER A 23 0.81 -20.70 14.52
C SER A 23 1.01 -21.63 13.32
N ASN A 24 2.25 -22.08 13.08
CA ASN A 24 2.50 -23.10 12.07
C ASN A 24 2.16 -24.54 12.54
N ALA A 25 1.77 -24.71 13.80
CA ALA A 25 1.29 -25.99 14.34
C ALA A 25 -0.24 -26.14 14.18
N THR A 26 -1.00 -25.04 14.19
CA THR A 26 -2.46 -25.07 14.19
C THR A 26 -3.06 -24.14 13.12
N GLY A 27 -4.23 -24.52 12.61
CA GLY A 27 -4.98 -23.71 11.64
C GLY A 27 -4.39 -23.77 10.23
N ILE A 28 -3.87 -22.65 9.73
CA ILE A 28 -3.20 -22.56 8.43
C ILE A 28 -1.71 -22.80 8.67
N ARG A 29 -1.17 -23.83 8.04
CA ARG A 29 0.21 -24.29 8.24
C ARG A 29 0.96 -24.30 6.91
N PHE A 30 2.27 -24.06 6.96
CA PHE A 30 3.17 -24.21 5.82
C PHE A 30 4.15 -25.36 6.13
N ILE A 31 4.00 -26.47 5.43
CA ILE A 31 4.77 -27.72 5.64
C ILE A 31 5.13 -28.27 4.27
N ASN A 32 6.38 -28.68 4.08
CA ASN A 32 6.87 -29.27 2.82
C ASN A 32 6.51 -28.43 1.58
N ASN A 33 6.73 -27.13 1.66
CA ASN A 33 6.45 -26.16 0.59
C ASN A 33 4.96 -26.07 0.17
N LYS A 34 4.05 -26.56 1.02
CA LYS A 34 2.60 -26.54 0.80
C LYS A 34 1.91 -25.76 1.92
N VAL A 35 0.81 -25.12 1.60
CA VAL A 35 -0.06 -24.53 2.61
C VAL A 35 -1.20 -25.49 2.89
N LEU A 36 -1.34 -25.89 4.13
CA LEU A 36 -2.36 -26.81 4.63
C LEU A 36 -3.38 -26.03 5.46
N TRP A 37 -4.66 -26.17 5.13
CA TRP A 37 -5.75 -25.60 5.92
C TRP A 37 -6.94 -26.56 5.92
N LYS A 38 -7.16 -27.22 7.05
CA LYS A 38 -8.13 -28.33 7.14
C LYS A 38 -7.84 -29.38 6.04
N LYS A 39 -8.82 -29.64 5.17
CA LYS A 39 -8.69 -30.55 4.01
C LYS A 39 -8.09 -29.88 2.76
N LEU A 40 -7.89 -28.55 2.79
CA LEU A 40 -7.36 -27.81 1.64
C LEU A 40 -5.84 -27.89 1.63
N ILE A 41 -5.28 -28.31 0.50
CA ILE A 41 -3.84 -28.31 0.22
C ILE A 41 -3.59 -27.36 -0.94
N LEU A 42 -2.79 -26.32 -0.72
CA LEU A 42 -2.42 -25.36 -1.74
C LEU A 42 -0.95 -25.49 -2.05
N ASN A 43 -0.61 -25.51 -3.32
CA ASN A 43 0.77 -25.49 -3.81
C ASN A 43 1.13 -24.04 -4.21
N PRO A 44 1.90 -23.31 -3.40
CA PRO A 44 2.33 -21.97 -3.78
C PRO A 44 3.35 -22.04 -4.91
N ILE A 45 3.32 -21.03 -5.78
CA ILE A 45 4.35 -20.85 -6.79
C ILE A 45 5.53 -20.16 -6.11
N ILE A 46 6.66 -20.88 -6.00
CA ILE A 46 7.90 -20.41 -5.38
C ILE A 46 8.93 -20.18 -6.49
N ASP A 47 9.46 -18.98 -6.55
CA ASP A 47 10.60 -18.65 -7.41
C ASP A 47 11.90 -19.07 -6.71
N TRP A 48 12.40 -20.23 -7.04
CA TRP A 48 13.62 -20.80 -6.46
C TRP A 48 14.90 -20.05 -6.87
N ASN A 49 14.85 -19.21 -7.89
CA ASN A 49 15.95 -18.34 -8.27
C ASN A 49 16.04 -17.05 -7.44
N ASN A 50 15.01 -16.80 -6.62
CA ASN A 50 14.97 -15.62 -5.76
C ASN A 50 15.52 -15.95 -4.36
N PRO A 51 16.74 -15.47 -4.01
CA PRO A 51 17.38 -15.85 -2.74
C PRO A 51 16.59 -15.41 -1.51
N VAL A 52 15.81 -14.34 -1.62
CA VAL A 52 14.92 -13.89 -0.52
C VAL A 52 13.81 -14.89 -0.25
N LEU A 53 13.21 -15.45 -1.32
CA LEU A 53 12.15 -16.45 -1.19
C LEU A 53 12.73 -17.78 -0.68
N VAL A 54 13.89 -18.20 -1.20
CA VAL A 54 14.58 -19.42 -0.76
C VAL A 54 14.93 -19.30 0.73
N HIS A 55 15.51 -18.19 1.17
CA HIS A 55 15.80 -17.96 2.59
C HIS A 55 14.51 -18.05 3.43
N GLY A 56 13.44 -17.34 3.02
CA GLY A 56 12.19 -17.34 3.78
C GLY A 56 11.45 -18.68 3.82
N VAL A 57 11.58 -19.52 2.78
CA VAL A 57 11.00 -20.88 2.76
C VAL A 57 11.78 -21.85 3.65
N ASN A 58 13.09 -21.68 3.73
CA ASN A 58 13.97 -22.53 4.54
C ASN A 58 14.05 -22.09 6.01
N SER A 59 13.62 -20.88 6.33
CA SER A 59 13.61 -20.37 7.69
C SER A 59 12.44 -20.89 8.51
N PRO A 60 12.57 -21.02 9.85
CA PRO A 60 11.47 -21.42 10.73
C PRO A 60 10.25 -20.52 10.56
N VAL A 61 9.11 -21.12 10.23
CA VAL A 61 7.86 -20.40 10.02
C VAL A 61 7.06 -20.32 11.31
N LYS A 62 6.88 -19.13 11.83
CA LYS A 62 6.04 -18.87 13.01
C LYS A 62 4.57 -19.10 12.72
N TYR A 63 4.09 -18.48 11.63
CA TYR A 63 2.75 -18.68 11.10
C TYR A 63 2.69 -18.24 9.64
N CYS A 64 1.64 -18.65 8.94
CA CYS A 64 1.42 -18.19 7.58
C CYS A 64 0.05 -17.49 7.43
N ARG A 65 -0.04 -16.68 6.40
CA ARG A 65 -1.21 -15.89 6.08
C ARG A 65 -1.56 -16.02 4.61
N ILE A 66 -2.81 -16.31 4.30
CA ILE A 66 -3.33 -16.28 2.94
C ILE A 66 -3.94 -14.90 2.71
N ILE A 67 -3.49 -14.21 1.68
CA ILE A 67 -4.00 -12.88 1.32
C ILE A 67 -4.41 -12.84 -0.14
N TRP A 68 -5.31 -11.92 -0.49
CA TRP A 68 -5.58 -11.62 -1.87
C TRP A 68 -5.44 -10.13 -2.16
N ARG A 69 -5.05 -9.81 -3.39
CA ARG A 69 -4.92 -8.44 -3.89
C ARG A 69 -5.49 -8.35 -5.29
N ASN A 70 -6.09 -7.22 -5.62
CA ASN A 70 -6.40 -6.90 -7.01
C ASN A 70 -5.17 -6.31 -7.67
N LEU A 71 -4.63 -7.00 -8.65
CA LEU A 71 -3.52 -6.54 -9.46
C LEU A 71 -3.98 -6.49 -10.91
N ASN A 72 -3.92 -5.32 -11.51
CA ASN A 72 -4.33 -5.09 -12.88
C ASN A 72 -5.74 -5.65 -13.19
N GLY A 73 -6.71 -5.34 -12.31
CA GLY A 73 -8.11 -5.77 -12.42
C GLY A 73 -8.39 -7.24 -12.08
N LYS A 74 -7.37 -8.06 -11.84
CA LYS A 74 -7.51 -9.48 -11.50
C LYS A 74 -7.21 -9.74 -10.02
N ARG A 75 -8.02 -10.58 -9.38
CA ARG A 75 -7.76 -11.06 -8.02
C ARG A 75 -6.64 -12.09 -8.07
N ARG A 76 -5.57 -11.85 -7.31
CA ARG A 76 -4.46 -12.77 -7.14
C ARG A 76 -4.30 -13.12 -5.67
N TRP A 77 -4.00 -14.38 -5.41
CA TRP A 77 -3.78 -14.92 -4.08
C TRP A 77 -2.28 -15.03 -3.81
N PHE A 78 -1.92 -14.78 -2.57
CA PHE A 78 -0.54 -14.86 -2.10
C PHE A 78 -0.53 -15.55 -0.74
N VAL A 79 0.55 -16.25 -0.49
CA VAL A 79 0.92 -16.72 0.84
C VAL A 79 2.01 -15.81 1.38
N GLN A 80 1.87 -15.42 2.63
CA GLN A 80 2.91 -14.73 3.37
C GLN A 80 3.37 -15.65 4.48
N LEU A 81 4.66 -15.95 4.51
CA LEU A 81 5.31 -16.64 5.61
C LEU A 81 5.84 -15.59 6.58
N ILE A 82 5.57 -15.76 7.85
CA ILE A 82 6.11 -14.96 8.93
C ILE A 82 7.11 -15.84 9.65
N ASN A 83 8.38 -15.49 9.50
CA ASN A 83 9.51 -16.26 9.99
C ASN A 83 10.01 -15.70 11.32
N GLU A 84 10.67 -16.52 12.12
CA GLU A 84 11.30 -16.14 13.39
C GLU A 84 12.78 -15.81 13.23
N GLU A 85 13.35 -16.03 12.07
CA GLU A 85 14.76 -15.81 11.76
C GLU A 85 15.05 -14.37 11.29
N LEU A 86 16.33 -14.01 11.28
CA LEU A 86 16.79 -12.73 10.76
C LEU A 86 16.42 -12.56 9.28
N PRO A 87 16.07 -11.34 8.84
CA PRO A 87 15.75 -11.08 7.44
C PRO A 87 16.93 -11.39 6.53
N TYR A 88 16.65 -11.89 5.33
CA TYR A 88 17.67 -12.06 4.30
C TYR A 88 18.36 -10.74 4.00
N GLN A 89 19.68 -10.74 4.06
CA GLN A 89 20.52 -9.63 3.67
C GLN A 89 21.42 -10.06 2.49
N LYS A 90 21.45 -9.25 1.45
CA LYS A 90 22.36 -9.53 0.33
C LYS A 90 23.80 -9.39 0.78
N PRO A 91 24.70 -10.29 0.36
CA PRO A 91 26.15 -10.20 0.70
C PRO A 91 26.76 -8.84 0.33
N THR A 92 26.35 -8.27 -0.80
CA THR A 92 26.81 -6.95 -1.26
C THR A 92 26.37 -5.77 -0.39
N ASN A 93 25.42 -5.99 0.53
CA ASN A 93 24.92 -4.96 1.45
C ASN A 93 25.46 -5.15 2.88
N TYR A 94 26.39 -6.10 3.08
CA TYR A 94 27.05 -6.23 4.37
C TYR A 94 28.05 -5.11 4.57
N VAL A 95 27.86 -4.33 5.60
CA VAL A 95 28.77 -3.29 6.07
C VAL A 95 29.11 -3.59 7.52
N THR A 96 30.38 -3.77 7.81
CA THR A 96 30.86 -4.21 9.13
C THR A 96 31.14 -3.05 10.07
N GLN A 97 31.37 -1.85 9.54
CA GLN A 97 31.78 -0.67 10.30
C GLN A 97 31.17 0.60 9.73
N GLY A 98 31.23 1.67 10.48
CA GLY A 98 30.82 3.01 10.08
C GLY A 98 29.54 3.47 10.75
N ILE A 99 29.46 4.78 10.91
CA ILE A 99 28.31 5.47 11.50
C ILE A 99 27.68 6.35 10.44
N VAL A 100 26.35 6.32 10.32
CA VAL A 100 25.59 7.21 9.43
C VAL A 100 24.67 8.08 10.27
N GLY A 101 24.90 9.37 10.24
CA GLY A 101 23.97 10.37 10.77
C GLY A 101 22.85 10.64 9.76
N LEU A 102 21.60 10.66 10.21
CA LEU A 102 20.42 10.92 9.38
C LEU A 102 19.61 12.08 9.93
N ASP A 103 19.26 12.99 9.06
CA ASP A 103 18.21 14.00 9.28
C ASP A 103 17.09 13.76 8.24
N VAL A 104 15.89 13.43 8.76
CA VAL A 104 14.73 13.05 7.93
C VAL A 104 13.77 14.20 7.82
N ASN A 105 13.69 14.79 6.63
CA ASN A 105 12.76 15.87 6.30
C ASN A 105 11.51 15.36 5.57
N ILE A 106 10.57 16.24 5.26
CA ILE A 106 9.30 15.88 4.60
C ILE A 106 9.52 15.35 3.17
N SER A 107 10.49 15.92 2.42
CA SER A 107 10.69 15.62 1.00
C SER A 107 12.02 14.93 0.70
N ASN A 108 12.94 14.90 1.64
CA ASN A 108 14.29 14.36 1.46
C ASN A 108 14.84 13.82 2.78
N VAL A 109 15.94 13.11 2.68
CA VAL A 109 16.78 12.73 3.82
C VAL A 109 18.20 13.23 3.56
N ALA A 110 18.75 13.96 4.53
CA ALA A 110 20.17 14.25 4.58
C ALA A 110 20.90 13.14 5.33
N PHE A 111 22.06 12.74 4.85
CA PHE A 111 22.89 11.77 5.54
C PHE A 111 24.36 12.20 5.52
N VAL A 112 25.07 11.84 6.57
CA VAL A 112 26.52 12.04 6.71
C VAL A 112 27.11 10.74 7.22
N ALA A 113 28.13 10.25 6.53
CA ALA A 113 28.91 9.08 6.89
C ALA A 113 30.41 9.43 6.76
N ASP A 114 31.30 8.56 7.23
CA ASP A 114 32.74 8.81 7.21
C ASP A 114 33.29 9.08 5.80
N ASN A 115 32.68 8.45 4.80
CA ASN A 115 33.16 8.50 3.40
C ASN A 115 32.24 9.30 2.45
N LYS A 116 31.04 9.70 2.88
CA LYS A 116 30.08 10.39 2.03
C LYS A 116 29.05 11.17 2.81
N ALA A 117 28.68 12.31 2.29
CA ALA A 117 27.49 13.05 2.72
C ALA A 117 26.58 13.30 1.52
N GLY A 118 25.29 13.42 1.76
CA GLY A 118 24.34 13.67 0.67
C GLY A 118 22.96 14.06 1.13
N LEU A 119 22.21 14.63 0.19
CA LEU A 119 20.80 14.96 0.33
C LEU A 119 20.03 14.18 -0.73
N LEU A 120 19.20 13.24 -0.32
CA LEU A 120 18.48 12.33 -1.21
C LEU A 120 16.97 12.62 -1.15
N PRO A 121 16.34 12.99 -2.27
CA PRO A 121 14.90 13.24 -2.31
C PRO A 121 14.12 11.93 -2.25
N PHE A 122 12.99 11.96 -1.54
CA PHE A 122 12.07 10.82 -1.51
C PHE A 122 11.33 10.68 -2.83
N ALA A 123 11.31 9.46 -3.37
CA ALA A 123 10.46 9.08 -4.49
C ALA A 123 10.52 10.03 -5.71
N GLU A 124 11.69 10.61 -5.99
CA GLU A 124 11.91 11.62 -7.03
C GLU A 124 11.39 11.21 -8.42
N LYS A 125 11.65 9.96 -8.82
CA LYS A 125 11.31 9.42 -10.15
C LYS A 125 9.98 8.66 -10.20
N VAL A 126 9.02 9.02 -9.34
CA VAL A 126 7.73 8.32 -9.30
C VAL A 126 6.76 8.95 -10.31
N PRO A 127 6.19 8.17 -11.24
CA PRO A 127 5.13 8.66 -12.12
C PRO A 127 3.91 9.10 -11.31
N THR A 128 3.46 10.32 -11.50
CA THR A 128 2.34 10.87 -10.74
C THR A 128 0.98 10.38 -11.22
N PHE A 129 0.85 10.05 -12.50
CA PHE A 129 -0.42 9.70 -13.17
C PHE A 129 -1.54 10.72 -12.94
N GLU A 130 -1.19 11.98 -12.64
CA GLU A 130 -2.18 12.98 -12.22
C GLU A 130 -3.21 13.29 -13.31
N ARG A 131 -2.78 13.39 -14.56
CA ARG A 131 -3.67 13.68 -15.69
C ARG A 131 -4.73 12.58 -15.84
N GLU A 132 -4.30 11.33 -15.82
CA GLU A 132 -5.20 10.17 -15.95
C GLU A 132 -6.12 10.04 -14.74
N ILE A 133 -5.60 10.22 -13.52
CA ILE A 133 -6.38 10.17 -12.29
C ILE A 133 -7.44 11.28 -12.30
N LYS A 134 -7.07 12.53 -12.63
CA LYS A 134 -8.00 13.67 -12.74
C LYS A 134 -9.05 13.43 -13.82
N ALA A 135 -8.69 12.87 -14.97
CA ALA A 135 -9.63 12.54 -16.04
C ALA A 135 -10.65 11.48 -15.60
N LEU A 136 -10.19 10.42 -14.92
CA LEU A 136 -11.06 9.38 -14.36
C LEU A 136 -11.99 9.93 -13.28
N GLN A 137 -11.48 10.80 -12.39
CA GLN A 137 -12.30 11.47 -11.37
C GLN A 137 -13.42 12.30 -12.00
N ARG A 138 -13.12 13.08 -13.04
CA ARG A 138 -14.13 13.87 -13.77
C ARG A 138 -15.21 12.97 -14.42
N LYS A 139 -14.82 11.82 -15.01
CA LYS A 139 -15.77 10.84 -15.57
C LYS A 139 -16.65 10.24 -14.48
N MET A 140 -16.07 9.89 -13.34
CA MET A 140 -16.79 9.35 -12.19
C MET A 140 -17.79 10.37 -11.61
N GLN A 141 -17.36 11.62 -11.44
CA GLN A 141 -18.23 12.71 -10.96
C GLN A 141 -19.42 12.98 -11.90
N ARG A 142 -19.18 13.00 -13.22
CA ARG A 142 -20.27 13.14 -14.21
C ARG A 142 -21.26 11.99 -14.09
N SER A 143 -20.77 10.75 -14.04
CA SER A 143 -21.62 9.56 -13.87
C SER A 143 -22.41 9.60 -12.56
N GLN A 144 -21.81 10.05 -11.46
CA GLN A 144 -22.51 10.18 -10.18
C GLN A 144 -23.65 11.19 -10.24
N ARG A 145 -23.42 12.36 -10.82
CA ARG A 145 -24.46 13.39 -10.96
C ARG A 145 -25.59 12.94 -11.85
N MET A 146 -25.27 12.32 -12.97
CA MET A 146 -26.25 11.87 -13.96
C MET A 146 -27.22 10.82 -13.40
N HIS A 147 -26.69 9.89 -12.59
CA HIS A 147 -27.49 8.76 -12.07
C HIS A 147 -28.01 8.96 -10.65
N ASN A 148 -27.70 10.08 -10.01
CA ASN A 148 -28.12 10.39 -8.66
C ASN A 148 -28.43 11.90 -8.52
N PRO A 149 -29.29 12.47 -9.35
CA PRO A 149 -29.55 13.92 -9.33
C PRO A 149 -30.09 14.38 -7.97
N ASP A 150 -30.94 13.59 -7.34
CA ASP A 150 -31.56 13.90 -6.05
C ASP A 150 -30.57 14.04 -4.88
N ASN A 151 -29.38 13.50 -5.03
CA ASN A 151 -28.32 13.59 -4.03
C ASN A 151 -27.55 14.92 -4.05
N PHE A 152 -27.86 15.79 -4.99
CA PHE A 152 -27.18 17.09 -5.17
C PHE A 152 -28.16 18.25 -4.98
N GLU A 153 -27.62 19.36 -4.48
CA GLU A 153 -28.30 20.66 -4.48
C GLU A 153 -28.40 21.17 -5.93
N ALA A 154 -29.31 22.11 -6.16
CA ALA A 154 -29.42 22.77 -7.46
C ALA A 154 -28.12 23.49 -7.84
N ASP A 155 -27.85 23.56 -9.14
CA ASP A 155 -26.75 24.37 -9.66
C ASP A 155 -27.11 25.85 -9.45
N PHE A 156 -26.10 26.65 -9.13
CA PHE A 156 -26.28 28.07 -8.85
C PHE A 156 -25.23 28.94 -9.56
N ASP A 157 -25.61 30.16 -9.83
CA ASP A 157 -24.72 31.14 -10.44
C ASP A 157 -23.96 31.90 -9.35
N LYS A 158 -22.65 32.02 -9.52
CA LYS A 158 -21.76 32.76 -8.61
C LYS A 158 -21.00 33.83 -9.38
N LYS A 159 -21.04 35.06 -8.89
CA LYS A 159 -20.21 36.17 -9.40
C LYS A 159 -18.74 35.94 -8.95
N VAL A 160 -17.81 35.92 -9.90
CA VAL A 160 -16.37 35.80 -9.69
C VAL A 160 -15.71 36.95 -10.46
N GLY A 161 -15.34 38.01 -9.75
CA GLY A 161 -14.95 39.26 -10.36
C GLY A 161 -16.12 39.82 -11.19
N ASN A 162 -15.88 40.19 -12.44
CA ASN A 162 -16.89 40.70 -13.36
C ASN A 162 -17.64 39.61 -14.16
N ARG A 163 -17.43 38.34 -13.87
CA ARG A 163 -18.06 37.24 -14.62
C ARG A 163 -19.01 36.43 -13.74
N ILE A 164 -20.15 36.02 -14.31
CA ILE A 164 -21.07 35.08 -13.69
C ILE A 164 -20.63 33.68 -14.12
N VAL A 165 -20.33 32.81 -13.15
CA VAL A 165 -19.89 31.44 -13.39
C VAL A 165 -20.90 30.48 -12.77
N ARG A 166 -21.50 29.61 -13.58
CA ARG A 166 -22.40 28.56 -13.11
C ARG A 166 -21.63 27.51 -12.31
N LYS A 167 -21.96 27.35 -11.05
CA LYS A 167 -21.38 26.37 -10.14
C LYS A 167 -22.31 25.18 -9.96
N LYS A 168 -21.72 24.01 -9.89
CA LYS A 168 -22.44 22.79 -9.61
C LYS A 168 -22.84 22.72 -8.13
N GLY A 169 -24.08 22.32 -7.88
CA GLY A 169 -24.60 22.13 -6.54
C GLY A 169 -23.77 21.12 -5.74
N LYS A 170 -23.71 21.30 -4.44
CA LYS A 170 -22.98 20.37 -3.53
C LYS A 170 -23.79 19.11 -3.29
N VAL A 171 -23.14 18.11 -2.72
CA VAL A 171 -23.82 16.92 -2.23
C VAL A 171 -24.68 17.32 -1.02
N LYS A 172 -25.99 17.04 -1.03
CA LYS A 172 -26.91 17.31 0.07
C LYS A 172 -26.40 16.64 1.37
N LYS A 173 -26.68 17.18 2.52
CA LYS A 173 -26.34 16.59 3.82
C LYS A 173 -27.17 15.33 4.10
N GLY A 174 -26.72 14.47 5.00
CA GLY A 174 -27.47 13.29 5.47
C GLY A 174 -27.09 11.98 4.74
N LYS A 175 -27.75 10.87 5.15
CA LYS A 175 -27.50 9.53 4.60
C LYS A 175 -28.12 9.42 3.20
N LYS A 176 -27.38 8.86 2.24
CA LYS A 176 -27.77 8.74 0.84
C LYS A 176 -27.49 7.36 0.28
N GLN A 177 -28.32 6.96 -0.65
CA GLN A 177 -28.05 5.82 -1.52
C GLN A 177 -27.37 6.33 -2.81
N TRP A 178 -26.38 5.58 -3.32
CA TRP A 178 -25.63 5.91 -4.51
C TRP A 178 -25.74 4.80 -5.54
N ILE A 179 -26.33 5.11 -6.68
CA ILE A 179 -26.32 4.24 -7.85
C ILE A 179 -24.97 4.38 -8.50
N LYS A 180 -24.23 3.28 -8.57
CA LYS A 180 -22.91 3.20 -9.23
C LYS A 180 -23.03 2.31 -10.45
N THR A 181 -23.00 2.91 -11.62
CA THR A 181 -23.06 2.22 -12.90
C THR A 181 -21.85 1.32 -13.14
N ARG A 182 -21.95 0.43 -14.14
CA ARG A 182 -20.82 -0.41 -14.59
C ARG A 182 -19.61 0.47 -14.97
N ASN A 183 -19.85 1.53 -15.75
CA ASN A 183 -18.78 2.46 -16.18
C ASN A 183 -18.14 3.19 -15.00
N TYR A 184 -18.93 3.65 -14.02
CA TYR A 184 -18.39 4.23 -12.80
C TYR A 184 -17.45 3.26 -12.07
N ARG A 185 -17.87 2.00 -11.91
CA ARG A 185 -17.06 0.96 -11.25
C ARG A 185 -15.77 0.66 -12.02
N ALA A 186 -15.84 0.62 -13.36
CA ALA A 186 -14.66 0.42 -14.21
C ALA A 186 -13.66 1.58 -14.07
N HIS A 187 -14.13 2.84 -14.09
CA HIS A 187 -13.27 4.01 -13.88
C HIS A 187 -12.67 4.03 -12.45
N ALA A 188 -13.44 3.67 -11.43
CA ALA A 188 -12.96 3.56 -10.06
C ALA A 188 -11.86 2.49 -9.92
N ALA A 189 -12.03 1.34 -10.55
CA ALA A 189 -11.03 0.27 -10.55
C ALA A 189 -9.73 0.71 -11.25
N LYS A 190 -9.83 1.39 -12.42
CA LYS A 190 -8.67 1.92 -13.14
C LYS A 190 -7.94 2.99 -12.32
N LYS A 191 -8.68 3.92 -11.69
CA LYS A 191 -8.11 4.92 -10.78
C LYS A 191 -7.35 4.27 -9.62
N ALA A 192 -7.98 3.31 -8.94
CA ALA A 192 -7.35 2.59 -7.83
C ALA A 192 -6.08 1.85 -8.26
N GLU A 193 -6.03 1.30 -9.48
CA GLU A 193 -4.82 0.65 -10.01
C GLU A 193 -3.69 1.66 -10.27
N LEU A 194 -3.98 2.85 -10.80
CA LEU A 194 -2.99 3.90 -10.98
C LEU A 194 -2.42 4.38 -9.64
N GLU A 195 -3.27 4.58 -8.64
CA GLU A 195 -2.85 4.95 -7.27
C GLU A 195 -2.00 3.85 -6.63
N ARG A 196 -2.39 2.58 -6.81
CA ARG A 196 -1.60 1.43 -6.34
C ARG A 196 -0.22 1.40 -7.01
N ARG A 197 -0.15 1.62 -8.32
CA ARG A 197 1.13 1.68 -9.07
C ARG A 197 2.00 2.82 -8.56
N LYS A 198 1.44 4.03 -8.40
CA LYS A 198 2.16 5.17 -7.83
C LYS A 198 2.79 4.82 -6.47
N ALA A 199 2.00 4.25 -5.55
CA ALA A 199 2.48 3.83 -4.25
C ALA A 199 3.57 2.74 -4.32
N ALA A 200 3.45 1.79 -5.25
CA ALA A 200 4.45 0.75 -5.46
C ALA A 200 5.78 1.32 -5.98
N TYR A 201 5.75 2.26 -6.92
CA TYR A 201 6.94 2.96 -7.39
C TYR A 201 7.60 3.78 -6.28
N ALA A 202 6.83 4.56 -5.51
CA ALA A 202 7.35 5.32 -4.37
C ALA A 202 8.06 4.40 -3.37
N LYS A 203 7.41 3.30 -2.99
CA LYS A 203 8.01 2.31 -2.09
C LYS A 203 9.31 1.72 -2.64
N SER A 204 9.38 1.44 -3.95
CA SER A 204 10.57 0.91 -4.61
C SER A 204 11.71 1.93 -4.61
N GLN A 205 11.42 3.21 -4.90
CA GLN A 205 12.42 4.28 -4.89
C GLN A 205 12.97 4.52 -3.48
N ASN A 206 12.09 4.60 -2.48
CA ASN A 206 12.51 4.79 -1.09
C ASN A 206 13.36 3.61 -0.57
N ARG A 207 13.08 2.37 -1.01
CA ARG A 207 13.93 1.23 -0.68
C ARG A 207 15.33 1.33 -1.30
N LYS A 208 15.44 1.82 -2.54
CA LYS A 208 16.75 2.08 -3.17
C LYS A 208 17.54 3.12 -2.39
N LEU A 209 16.87 4.20 -1.98
CA LEU A 209 17.45 5.26 -1.16
C LEU A 209 17.96 4.71 0.17
N VAL A 210 17.15 3.92 0.89
CA VAL A 210 17.57 3.28 2.14
C VAL A 210 18.78 2.36 1.92
N ASN A 211 18.76 1.55 0.87
CA ASN A 211 19.89 0.68 0.55
C ASN A 211 21.15 1.47 0.21
N GLU A 212 21.04 2.63 -0.41
CA GLU A 212 22.18 3.52 -0.68
C GLU A 212 22.79 4.03 0.61
N ILE A 213 21.96 4.52 1.53
CA ILE A 213 22.42 5.02 2.84
C ILE A 213 23.10 3.91 3.67
N LEU A 214 22.48 2.72 3.71
CA LEU A 214 22.98 1.58 4.49
C LEU A 214 24.32 1.00 3.97
N ARG A 215 24.78 1.41 2.80
CA ARG A 215 26.12 1.03 2.32
C ARG A 215 27.27 1.78 2.99
N HIS A 216 26.96 2.85 3.71
CA HIS A 216 27.97 3.74 4.29
C HIS A 216 28.22 3.50 5.77
N GLY A 217 27.45 2.64 6.42
CA GLY A 217 27.66 2.29 7.82
C GLY A 217 26.65 1.28 8.36
N ASN A 218 27.03 0.59 9.42
CA ASN A 218 26.20 -0.39 10.12
C ASN A 218 25.49 0.19 11.35
N GLN A 219 25.86 1.39 11.78
CA GLN A 219 25.21 2.10 12.87
C GLN A 219 24.51 3.35 12.33
N ILE A 220 23.27 3.56 12.71
CA ILE A 220 22.47 4.73 12.32
C ILE A 220 22.21 5.59 13.55
N LYS A 221 22.54 6.87 13.45
CA LYS A 221 22.18 7.91 14.41
C LYS A 221 21.15 8.84 13.80
N THR A 222 20.03 9.03 14.48
CA THR A 222 18.97 9.97 14.09
C THR A 222 18.68 10.91 15.24
N GLU A 223 18.13 12.07 14.95
CA GLU A 223 17.59 12.94 15.97
C GLU A 223 16.43 12.25 16.70
N LYS A 224 16.35 12.50 18.01
CA LYS A 224 15.20 12.05 18.81
C LYS A 224 14.03 12.95 18.47
N VAL A 225 13.05 12.41 17.78
CA VAL A 225 11.77 13.13 17.57
C VAL A 225 11.06 13.23 18.90
N SER A 226 10.92 14.45 19.37
CA SER A 226 10.20 14.79 20.61
C SER A 226 8.69 14.78 20.39
#